data_99e6757aa9b0cbb75fcb6603503e7a27
#
_entry.id   99e6757aa9b0cbb75fcb6603503e7a27
#
_cell.length_a   1.000
_cell.length_b   1.000
_cell.length_c   1.000
_cell.angle_alpha   90.00
_cell.angle_beta   90.00
_cell.angle_gamma   90.00
#
_symmetry.space_group_name_H-M   'P 1'
#
loop_
_entity.id
_entity.type
_entity.pdbx_description
1 polymer ?
#
loop_
_entity_poly.entity_id
_entity_poly.type
_entity_poly.pdbx_seq_one_letter_code
_entity_poly.pdbx_strand_id
1 'polypeptide(L)'
;SFPAAAYADVETKASDDSITLSWGQDKEATGYYIYTNDKKSGYYSLADVVVGSDNTQYKFTGLEKDKTYWYKIRAYYITDNDFKFGEYSDPVDERVKLEAPDSIRAKAVSDSTIKISWDKVEDADGYKVYRYNSSKEKYTCIKTVSAGTTAYKNTGLSAETKKSYKVAAYTKEGSRTYIGYRSDKASATTDKSQGVEALLDKAESKLGCAYVSGAAGPNSFDCSGFVHWVFKNSGVSSVKFSRSSAQGIYSSLKRYDIGSTSLANARKGDILFFGSGKSNIWHTSIYYGNSKQIHAFSTWGRVAVNPVSMSTSNKKLVAIVRLPMK
;
A
#
# COMPACT_ATOMS: atom_id res chain seq x y z
N SER A 1 -2.72 28.88 49.43
CA SER A 1 -3.00 28.04 48.28
C SER A 1 -1.75 27.98 47.39
N PHE A 2 -1.18 26.82 47.23
CA PHE A 2 -0.11 26.64 46.24
C PHE A 2 -0.66 26.94 44.87
N PRO A 3 0.10 27.57 43.95
CA PRO A 3 -0.32 27.73 42.55
C PRO A 3 -0.61 26.36 41.94
N ALA A 4 -1.48 26.32 40.92
CA ALA A 4 -1.73 25.10 40.16
C ALA A 4 -0.38 24.50 39.78
N ALA A 5 -0.15 23.28 40.19
CA ALA A 5 1.17 22.69 40.19
C ALA A 5 1.68 22.52 38.77
N ALA A 6 2.87 23.01 38.48
CA ALA A 6 3.51 22.89 37.15
C ALA A 6 3.66 21.40 36.68
N TYR A 7 3.61 20.46 37.62
CA TYR A 7 3.62 19.01 37.36
C TYR A 7 2.21 18.43 37.07
N ALA A 8 1.17 19.26 36.98
CA ALA A 8 -0.20 18.78 36.72
C ALA A 8 -0.34 18.15 35.32
N ASP A 9 0.42 18.65 34.36
CA ASP A 9 0.44 18.11 32.97
C ASP A 9 1.50 17.01 32.85
N VAL A 10 1.07 15.78 33.11
CA VAL A 10 1.93 14.60 32.95
C VAL A 10 1.73 14.01 31.55
N GLU A 11 2.83 13.88 30.81
CA GLU A 11 2.88 13.21 29.53
C GLU A 11 3.40 11.78 29.68
N THR A 12 2.89 10.87 28.86
CA THR A 12 3.30 9.46 28.83
C THR A 12 3.81 9.07 27.45
N LYS A 13 4.80 8.18 27.41
CA LYS A 13 5.32 7.62 26.17
C LYS A 13 5.74 6.17 26.38
N ALA A 14 5.07 5.24 25.67
CA ALA A 14 5.45 3.84 25.64
C ALA A 14 6.56 3.58 24.60
N SER A 15 7.44 2.65 24.94
CA SER A 15 8.48 2.10 24.04
C SER A 15 8.84 0.71 24.52
N ASP A 16 8.76 -0.30 23.64
CA ASP A 16 9.02 -1.71 23.94
C ASP A 16 8.29 -2.19 25.22
N ASP A 17 9.03 -2.50 26.28
CA ASP A 17 8.54 -2.91 27.59
C ASP A 17 8.59 -1.78 28.63
N SER A 18 8.62 -0.54 28.19
CA SER A 18 8.82 0.61 29.06
C SER A 18 7.79 1.72 28.83
N ILE A 19 7.54 2.51 29.89
CA ILE A 19 6.78 3.76 29.84
C ILE A 19 7.61 4.86 30.51
N THR A 20 7.78 5.96 29.81
CA THR A 20 8.40 7.17 30.35
C THR A 20 7.31 8.17 30.67
N LEU A 21 7.34 8.67 31.89
CA LEU A 21 6.57 9.84 32.33
C LEU A 21 7.43 11.08 32.22
N SER A 22 6.84 12.20 31.84
CA SER A 22 7.46 13.52 31.90
C SER A 22 6.45 14.56 32.40
N TRP A 23 6.93 15.55 33.14
CA TRP A 23 6.09 16.59 33.75
C TRP A 23 6.80 17.93 33.82
N GLY A 24 6.04 18.98 34.11
CA GLY A 24 6.58 20.30 34.28
C GLY A 24 7.37 20.45 35.62
N GLN A 25 8.43 21.24 35.64
CA GLN A 25 9.22 21.49 36.80
C GLN A 25 8.46 22.39 37.80
N ASP A 26 8.38 21.97 39.05
CA ASP A 26 8.05 22.84 40.20
C ASP A 26 9.35 23.23 40.92
N LYS A 27 9.78 24.47 40.76
CA LYS A 27 11.08 24.97 41.29
C LYS A 27 11.18 24.97 42.82
N GLU A 28 10.04 24.98 43.51
CA GLU A 28 9.98 24.97 44.96
C GLU A 28 9.95 23.55 45.55
N ALA A 29 9.70 22.55 44.71
CA ALA A 29 9.65 21.16 45.14
C ALA A 29 11.04 20.64 45.55
N THR A 30 11.08 19.78 46.54
CA THR A 30 12.26 18.97 46.85
C THR A 30 12.39 17.80 45.91
N GLY A 31 11.28 17.33 45.35
CA GLY A 31 11.20 16.26 44.38
C GLY A 31 9.75 15.79 44.19
N TYR A 32 9.60 14.58 43.66
CA TYR A 32 8.31 14.05 43.23
C TYR A 32 8.12 12.59 43.66
N TYR A 33 6.91 12.27 44.11
CA TYR A 33 6.45 10.92 44.39
C TYR A 33 5.67 10.40 43.18
N ILE A 34 6.04 9.25 42.68
CA ILE A 34 5.45 8.59 41.51
C ILE A 34 4.59 7.44 42.00
N TYR A 35 3.33 7.39 41.56
CA TYR A 35 2.37 6.39 41.96
C TYR A 35 1.83 5.67 40.74
N THR A 36 1.54 4.37 40.87
CA THR A 36 1.00 3.52 39.79
C THR A 36 -0.20 2.71 40.26
N ASN A 37 -1.08 2.38 39.28
CA ASN A 37 -2.21 1.48 39.43
C ASN A 37 -2.48 0.76 38.11
N ASP A 38 -3.22 -0.35 38.17
CA ASP A 38 -3.73 -1.07 37.00
C ASP A 38 -5.10 -0.53 36.52
N LYS A 39 -5.69 0.42 37.25
CA LYS A 39 -7.02 1.03 36.99
C LYS A 39 -6.98 2.54 37.18
N LYS A 40 -7.87 3.23 36.46
CA LYS A 40 -8.03 4.69 36.59
C LYS A 40 -8.41 5.13 38.01
N SER A 41 -9.25 4.35 38.66
CA SER A 41 -9.78 4.63 40.01
C SER A 41 -9.23 3.65 41.02
N GLY A 42 -9.26 4.02 42.30
CA GLY A 42 -8.82 3.18 43.39
C GLY A 42 -7.49 3.63 44.00
N TYR A 43 -6.86 2.73 44.72
CA TYR A 43 -5.60 3.01 45.43
C TYR A 43 -4.42 2.94 44.45
N TYR A 44 -3.63 4.01 44.43
CA TYR A 44 -2.36 4.07 43.69
C TYR A 44 -1.22 3.78 44.67
N SER A 45 -0.46 2.75 44.41
CA SER A 45 0.71 2.40 45.19
C SER A 45 1.91 3.29 44.83
N LEU A 46 2.72 3.63 45.80
CA LEU A 46 3.98 4.33 45.56
C LEU A 46 4.91 3.43 44.75
N ALA A 47 5.34 3.92 43.60
CA ALA A 47 6.30 3.24 42.76
C ALA A 47 7.73 3.67 43.03
N ASP A 48 7.96 5.01 43.14
CA ASP A 48 9.29 5.56 43.38
C ASP A 48 9.22 7.01 43.90
N VAL A 49 10.37 7.52 44.32
CA VAL A 49 10.59 8.91 44.72
C VAL A 49 11.73 9.50 43.91
N VAL A 50 11.44 10.52 43.14
CA VAL A 50 12.43 11.29 42.38
C VAL A 50 12.89 12.49 43.19
N VAL A 51 14.18 12.57 43.50
CA VAL A 51 14.77 13.67 44.24
C VAL A 51 15.27 14.74 43.27
N GLY A 52 15.05 16.02 43.65
CA GLY A 52 15.43 17.18 42.86
C GLY A 52 14.27 17.72 42.02
N SER A 53 14.05 19.03 42.09
CA SER A 53 12.95 19.69 41.35
C SER A 53 13.16 19.74 39.85
N ASP A 54 14.38 19.59 39.37
CA ASP A 54 14.79 19.57 37.98
C ASP A 54 14.70 18.19 37.31
N ASN A 55 14.57 17.15 38.13
CA ASN A 55 14.36 15.78 37.66
C ASN A 55 12.88 15.56 37.34
N THR A 56 12.48 15.83 36.10
CA THR A 56 11.09 15.86 35.64
C THR A 56 10.71 14.71 34.73
N GLN A 57 11.44 13.59 34.79
CA GLN A 57 11.17 12.37 34.08
C GLN A 57 11.37 11.14 34.94
N TYR A 58 10.58 10.11 34.69
CA TYR A 58 10.77 8.79 35.27
C TYR A 58 10.44 7.69 34.24
N LYS A 59 11.26 6.65 34.16
CA LYS A 59 11.08 5.54 33.22
C LYS A 59 10.82 4.23 33.95
N PHE A 60 9.64 3.68 33.77
CA PHE A 60 9.33 2.30 34.12
C PHE A 60 9.87 1.35 33.05
N THR A 61 10.42 0.21 33.45
CA THR A 61 10.95 -0.86 32.55
C THR A 61 10.44 -2.21 32.99
N GLY A 62 10.54 -3.22 32.11
CA GLY A 62 10.11 -4.59 32.40
C GLY A 62 8.60 -4.73 32.54
N LEU A 63 7.85 -3.85 31.88
CA LEU A 63 6.39 -3.85 31.91
C LEU A 63 5.83 -4.93 30.99
N GLU A 64 4.71 -5.51 31.41
CA GLU A 64 4.00 -6.51 30.60
C GLU A 64 3.43 -5.88 29.33
N LYS A 65 3.62 -6.54 28.20
CA LYS A 65 3.07 -6.09 26.92
C LYS A 65 1.55 -6.22 26.91
N ASP A 66 0.93 -5.38 26.08
CA ASP A 66 -0.51 -5.29 25.91
C ASP A 66 -1.29 -4.96 27.19
N LYS A 67 -0.64 -4.32 28.15
CA LYS A 67 -1.22 -3.90 29.43
C LYS A 67 -1.24 -2.39 29.58
N THR A 68 -2.33 -1.85 30.12
CA THR A 68 -2.48 -0.43 30.44
C THR A 68 -2.08 -0.19 31.88
N TYR A 69 -1.26 0.82 32.10
CA TYR A 69 -0.81 1.27 33.41
C TYR A 69 -1.29 2.69 33.65
N TRP A 70 -1.68 2.99 34.89
CA TRP A 70 -2.16 4.29 35.30
C TRP A 70 -1.17 4.91 36.29
N TYR A 71 -0.97 6.21 36.18
CA TYR A 71 0.01 6.93 36.97
C TYR A 71 -0.58 8.21 37.54
N LYS A 72 -0.05 8.60 38.72
CA LYS A 72 -0.20 9.93 39.34
C LYS A 72 1.12 10.38 39.88
N ILE A 73 1.32 11.68 39.90
CA ILE A 73 2.51 12.33 40.47
C ILE A 73 2.06 13.38 41.48
N ARG A 74 2.83 13.56 42.51
CA ARG A 74 2.74 14.76 43.36
C ARG A 74 4.11 15.21 43.80
N ALA A 75 4.31 16.54 43.91
CA ALA A 75 5.49 17.10 44.48
C ALA A 75 5.52 16.89 46.03
N TYR A 76 6.72 16.89 46.57
CA TYR A 76 6.92 17.01 47.99
C TYR A 76 7.90 18.15 48.31
N TYR A 77 7.73 18.74 49.48
CA TYR A 77 8.49 19.90 49.92
C TYR A 77 9.04 19.62 51.31
N ILE A 78 10.34 19.83 51.49
CA ILE A 78 11.02 19.78 52.79
C ILE A 78 11.53 21.18 53.11
N THR A 79 11.09 21.73 54.20
CA THR A 79 11.61 22.97 54.80
C THR A 79 12.24 22.65 56.15
N ASP A 80 12.97 23.60 56.73
CA ASP A 80 13.73 23.39 58.00
C ASP A 80 12.89 22.76 59.14
N ASN A 81 11.57 22.91 59.11
CA ASN A 81 10.69 22.44 60.18
C ASN A 81 9.45 21.65 59.69
N ASP A 82 9.33 21.35 58.41
CA ASP A 82 8.08 20.77 57.89
C ASP A 82 8.30 19.91 56.65
N PHE A 83 7.42 18.90 56.50
CA PHE A 83 7.31 18.05 55.31
C PHE A 83 5.87 18.14 54.81
N LYS A 84 5.72 18.50 53.52
CA LYS A 84 4.40 18.64 52.89
C LYS A 84 4.34 17.95 51.52
N PHE A 85 3.13 17.52 51.16
CA PHE A 85 2.81 17.11 49.83
C PHE A 85 2.00 18.17 49.08
N GLY A 86 2.27 18.32 47.81
CA GLY A 86 1.38 18.98 46.87
C GLY A 86 0.17 18.11 46.52
N GLU A 87 -0.72 18.66 45.74
CA GLU A 87 -1.86 17.91 45.18
C GLU A 87 -1.39 16.84 44.20
N TYR A 88 -2.21 15.82 43.99
CA TYR A 88 -1.95 14.84 42.93
C TYR A 88 -2.22 15.45 41.57
N SER A 89 -1.42 15.04 40.57
CA SER A 89 -1.80 15.21 39.16
C SER A 89 -3.10 14.46 38.84
N ASP A 90 -3.75 14.85 37.79
CA ASP A 90 -4.77 14.00 37.20
C ASP A 90 -4.18 12.62 36.81
N PRO A 91 -4.96 11.54 36.87
CA PRO A 91 -4.49 10.24 36.47
C PRO A 91 -4.26 10.20 34.98
N VAL A 92 -3.08 9.79 34.57
CA VAL A 92 -2.71 9.52 33.16
C VAL A 92 -2.48 8.04 32.96
N ASP A 93 -2.72 7.57 31.73
CA ASP A 93 -2.48 6.19 31.38
C ASP A 93 -1.67 6.04 30.10
N GLU A 94 -1.02 4.90 30.00
CA GLU A 94 -0.33 4.48 28.77
C GLU A 94 -0.39 2.97 28.66
N ARG A 95 -0.46 2.46 27.40
CA ARG A 95 -0.48 1.04 27.12
C ARG A 95 0.84 0.61 26.48
N VAL A 96 1.44 -0.43 27.05
CA VAL A 96 2.56 -1.11 26.40
C VAL A 96 2.03 -1.91 25.24
N LYS A 97 2.43 -1.56 24.02
CA LYS A 97 1.92 -2.20 22.79
C LYS A 97 2.56 -3.55 22.55
N LEU A 98 1.85 -4.44 21.85
CA LEU A 98 2.45 -5.65 21.29
C LEU A 98 3.61 -5.27 20.34
N GLU A 99 4.59 -6.15 20.29
CA GLU A 99 5.72 -6.02 19.37
C GLU A 99 5.26 -6.02 17.91
N ALA A 100 6.12 -5.47 17.07
CA ALA A 100 5.96 -5.60 15.63
C ALA A 100 6.21 -7.07 15.23
N PRO A 101 5.44 -7.62 14.29
CA PRO A 101 5.79 -8.92 13.72
C PRO A 101 7.17 -8.87 13.06
N ASP A 102 8.02 -9.83 13.40
CA ASP A 102 9.34 -10.00 12.79
C ASP A 102 9.27 -10.73 11.47
N SER A 103 10.41 -10.76 10.76
CA SER A 103 10.59 -11.53 9.53
C SER A 103 9.53 -11.30 8.47
N ILE A 104 9.01 -10.07 8.36
CA ILE A 104 8.04 -9.77 7.31
C ILE A 104 8.67 -9.98 5.93
N ARG A 105 7.99 -10.72 5.08
CA ARG A 105 8.42 -11.01 3.70
C ARG A 105 7.27 -10.71 2.75
N ALA A 106 7.62 -10.16 1.59
CA ALA A 106 6.71 -10.04 0.46
C ALA A 106 7.33 -10.74 -0.74
N LYS A 107 6.58 -11.59 -1.42
CA LYS A 107 7.02 -12.33 -2.61
C LYS A 107 5.92 -12.36 -3.65
N ALA A 108 6.25 -12.04 -4.90
CA ALA A 108 5.37 -12.31 -6.01
C ALA A 108 5.15 -13.82 -6.15
N VAL A 109 3.92 -14.22 -6.40
CA VAL A 109 3.53 -15.61 -6.65
C VAL A 109 2.83 -15.74 -8.01
N SER A 110 2.52 -14.63 -8.63
CA SER A 110 2.07 -14.51 -10.03
C SER A 110 2.16 -13.05 -10.50
N ASP A 111 1.75 -12.80 -11.73
CA ASP A 111 1.60 -11.48 -12.33
C ASP A 111 0.52 -10.60 -11.66
N SER A 112 -0.31 -11.17 -10.83
CA SER A 112 -1.44 -10.47 -10.18
C SER A 112 -1.51 -10.66 -8.68
N THR A 113 -0.56 -11.38 -8.07
CA THR A 113 -0.61 -11.75 -6.65
C THR A 113 0.74 -11.61 -5.96
N ILE A 114 0.73 -10.95 -4.82
CA ILE A 114 1.86 -10.92 -3.87
C ILE A 114 1.43 -11.63 -2.59
N LYS A 115 2.24 -12.59 -2.11
CA LYS A 115 2.11 -13.21 -0.80
C LYS A 115 2.93 -12.43 0.20
N ILE A 116 2.30 -12.04 1.30
CA ILE A 116 2.92 -11.44 2.48
C ILE A 116 2.92 -12.50 3.58
N SER A 117 4.03 -12.66 4.29
CA SER A 117 4.16 -13.56 5.45
C SER A 117 4.98 -12.90 6.55
N TRP A 118 4.74 -13.31 7.78
CA TRP A 118 5.40 -12.77 8.98
C TRP A 118 5.48 -13.84 10.06
N ASP A 119 6.29 -13.60 11.07
CA ASP A 119 6.38 -14.49 12.21
C ASP A 119 5.26 -14.19 13.21
N LYS A 120 4.85 -15.22 13.96
CA LYS A 120 3.80 -15.10 14.97
C LYS A 120 4.26 -14.17 16.10
N VAL A 121 3.36 -13.28 16.51
CA VAL A 121 3.49 -12.49 17.74
C VAL A 121 2.72 -13.18 18.84
N GLU A 122 3.34 -13.39 19.98
CA GLU A 122 2.70 -13.99 21.15
C GLU A 122 1.59 -13.07 21.66
N ASP A 123 0.53 -13.66 22.24
CA ASP A 123 -0.65 -12.99 22.77
C ASP A 123 -1.46 -12.16 21.75
N ALA A 124 -1.14 -12.23 20.47
CA ALA A 124 -1.96 -11.57 19.45
C ALA A 124 -3.28 -12.29 19.20
N ASP A 125 -4.39 -11.56 19.17
CA ASP A 125 -5.69 -12.04 18.69
C ASP A 125 -5.79 -12.08 17.17
N GLY A 126 -4.87 -11.40 16.48
CA GLY A 126 -4.78 -11.40 15.03
C GLY A 126 -3.85 -10.32 14.49
N TYR A 127 -3.94 -10.13 13.17
CA TYR A 127 -3.06 -9.21 12.46
C TYR A 127 -3.84 -8.31 11.51
N LYS A 128 -3.35 -7.09 11.35
CA LYS A 128 -3.77 -6.14 10.31
C LYS A 128 -2.67 -6.01 9.29
N VAL A 129 -3.00 -6.29 8.03
CA VAL A 129 -2.09 -6.13 6.89
C VAL A 129 -2.35 -4.77 6.25
N TYR A 130 -1.31 -4.00 6.10
CA TYR A 130 -1.34 -2.65 5.52
C TYR A 130 -0.59 -2.65 4.21
N ARG A 131 -1.12 -1.91 3.22
CA ARG A 131 -0.47 -1.62 1.95
C ARG A 131 -0.29 -0.12 1.79
N TYR A 132 0.87 0.29 1.28
CA TYR A 132 1.11 1.70 0.97
C TYR A 132 0.16 2.17 -0.14
N ASN A 133 -0.51 3.27 0.12
CA ASN A 133 -1.40 3.95 -0.82
C ASN A 133 -0.73 5.26 -1.26
N SER A 134 -0.29 5.33 -2.52
CA SER A 134 0.42 6.49 -3.07
C SER A 134 -0.44 7.74 -3.13
N SER A 135 -1.75 7.61 -3.38
CA SER A 135 -2.67 8.76 -3.44
C SER A 135 -2.92 9.38 -2.06
N LYS A 136 -2.77 8.60 -0.99
CA LYS A 136 -2.93 9.07 0.41
C LYS A 136 -1.60 9.23 1.13
N GLU A 137 -0.49 8.88 0.48
CA GLU A 137 0.88 8.90 1.03
C GLU A 137 1.02 8.18 2.39
N LYS A 138 0.22 7.13 2.61
CA LYS A 138 0.20 6.38 3.87
C LYS A 138 -0.14 4.91 3.68
N TYR A 139 0.20 4.11 4.69
CA TYR A 139 -0.20 2.72 4.77
C TYR A 139 -1.67 2.62 5.21
N THR A 140 -2.49 1.95 4.40
CA THR A 140 -3.91 1.68 4.68
C THR A 140 -4.12 0.20 4.94
N CYS A 141 -4.96 -0.14 5.93
CA CYS A 141 -5.30 -1.53 6.22
C CYS A 141 -6.11 -2.12 5.06
N ILE A 142 -5.63 -3.24 4.51
CA ILE A 142 -6.28 -3.95 3.40
C ILE A 142 -6.87 -5.29 3.83
N LYS A 143 -6.44 -5.82 4.98
CA LYS A 143 -6.95 -7.09 5.52
C LYS A 143 -6.73 -7.17 7.01
N THR A 144 -7.69 -7.78 7.70
CA THR A 144 -7.57 -8.24 9.09
C THR A 144 -7.72 -9.75 9.10
N VAL A 145 -6.84 -10.45 9.82
CA VAL A 145 -6.80 -11.91 9.92
C VAL A 145 -6.69 -12.34 11.39
N SER A 146 -7.04 -13.59 11.70
CA SER A 146 -6.97 -14.19 13.04
C SER A 146 -5.53 -14.52 13.44
N ALA A 147 -5.32 -14.80 14.73
CA ALA A 147 -4.01 -15.13 15.33
C ALA A 147 -3.30 -16.31 14.67
N GLY A 148 -4.04 -17.32 14.21
CA GLY A 148 -3.48 -18.49 13.53
C GLY A 148 -3.00 -18.23 12.10
N THR A 149 -3.26 -17.03 11.55
CA THR A 149 -2.94 -16.68 10.17
C THR A 149 -1.71 -15.80 10.14
N THR A 150 -0.61 -16.30 9.60
CA THR A 150 0.67 -15.58 9.47
C THR A 150 1.07 -15.33 8.01
N ALA A 151 0.10 -15.41 7.09
CA ALA A 151 0.29 -15.07 5.69
C ALA A 151 -1.00 -14.57 5.06
N TYR A 152 -0.85 -13.71 4.05
CA TYR A 152 -1.95 -13.16 3.27
C TYR A 152 -1.56 -13.03 1.79
N LYS A 153 -2.48 -13.37 0.88
CA LYS A 153 -2.30 -13.16 -0.55
C LYS A 153 -3.07 -11.91 -0.99
N ASN A 154 -2.37 -10.89 -1.41
CA ASN A 154 -2.96 -9.71 -2.03
C ASN A 154 -3.10 -9.97 -3.53
N THR A 155 -4.31 -10.21 -3.98
CA THR A 155 -4.67 -10.58 -5.36
C THR A 155 -5.21 -9.38 -6.16
N GLY A 156 -5.41 -9.56 -7.48
CA GLY A 156 -6.00 -8.54 -8.36
C GLY A 156 -5.06 -7.35 -8.62
N LEU A 157 -3.78 -7.55 -8.46
CA LEU A 157 -2.76 -6.56 -8.80
C LEU A 157 -2.50 -6.57 -10.32
N SER A 158 -1.89 -5.50 -10.83
CA SER A 158 -1.38 -5.49 -12.19
C SER A 158 -0.02 -6.15 -12.25
N ALA A 159 0.32 -6.73 -13.41
CA ALA A 159 1.66 -7.25 -13.68
C ALA A 159 2.73 -6.14 -13.54
N GLU A 160 3.97 -6.52 -13.28
CA GLU A 160 5.13 -5.63 -13.13
C GLU A 160 4.90 -4.44 -12.17
N THR A 161 4.04 -4.63 -11.16
CA THR A 161 3.66 -3.57 -10.22
C THR A 161 4.26 -3.81 -8.84
N LYS A 162 5.09 -2.86 -8.38
CA LYS A 162 5.66 -2.90 -7.02
C LYS A 162 4.64 -2.45 -5.98
N LYS A 163 4.49 -3.23 -4.92
CA LYS A 163 3.70 -2.89 -3.73
C LYS A 163 4.52 -3.06 -2.47
N SER A 164 4.22 -2.22 -1.47
CA SER A 164 4.89 -2.22 -0.16
C SER A 164 3.87 -2.47 0.93
N TYR A 165 4.27 -3.28 1.92
CA TYR A 165 3.40 -3.77 2.99
C TYR A 165 4.05 -3.58 4.35
N LYS A 166 3.21 -3.47 5.36
CA LYS A 166 3.52 -3.59 6.79
C LYS A 166 2.45 -4.43 7.45
N VAL A 167 2.79 -5.07 8.57
CA VAL A 167 1.84 -5.84 9.38
C VAL A 167 1.93 -5.36 10.82
N ALA A 168 0.80 -5.34 11.53
CA ALA A 168 0.74 -5.12 12.97
C ALA A 168 -0.11 -6.21 13.62
N ALA A 169 0.33 -6.73 14.76
CA ALA A 169 -0.49 -7.55 15.63
C ALA A 169 -1.56 -6.67 16.31
N TYR A 170 -2.65 -7.26 16.73
CA TYR A 170 -3.66 -6.60 17.56
C TYR A 170 -4.20 -7.52 18.63
N THR A 171 -4.69 -6.93 19.72
CA THR A 171 -5.50 -7.58 20.76
C THR A 171 -6.86 -6.93 20.86
N LYS A 172 -7.80 -7.63 21.54
CA LYS A 172 -9.15 -7.15 21.80
C LYS A 172 -9.48 -7.24 23.28
N GLU A 173 -10.08 -6.19 23.81
CA GLU A 173 -10.71 -6.19 25.12
C GLU A 173 -12.15 -5.70 24.97
N GLY A 174 -13.11 -6.60 25.09
CA GLY A 174 -14.52 -6.32 24.78
C GLY A 174 -14.69 -5.83 23.35
N SER A 175 -15.18 -4.61 23.17
CA SER A 175 -15.35 -3.97 21.85
C SER A 175 -14.13 -3.19 21.35
N ARG A 176 -13.11 -3.01 22.18
CA ARG A 176 -11.91 -2.24 21.82
C ARG A 176 -10.86 -3.11 21.15
N THR A 177 -10.19 -2.56 20.16
CA THR A 177 -9.05 -3.18 19.47
C THR A 177 -7.80 -2.33 19.69
N TYR A 178 -6.76 -2.94 20.23
CA TYR A 178 -5.47 -2.32 20.45
C TYR A 178 -4.47 -2.82 19.42
N ILE A 179 -3.88 -1.90 18.67
CA ILE A 179 -2.97 -2.21 17.57
C ILE A 179 -1.53 -2.04 18.06
N GLY A 180 -0.73 -3.09 17.95
CA GLY A 180 0.70 -3.11 18.25
C GLY A 180 1.53 -2.29 17.28
N TYR A 181 2.86 -2.39 17.44
CA TYR A 181 3.78 -1.74 16.52
C TYR A 181 3.70 -2.38 15.13
N ARG A 182 3.89 -1.54 14.09
CA ARG A 182 3.96 -2.03 12.72
C ARG A 182 5.34 -2.56 12.42
N SER A 183 5.39 -3.66 11.70
CA SER A 183 6.63 -4.25 11.17
C SER A 183 7.42 -3.26 10.31
N ASP A 184 8.63 -3.62 10.00
CA ASP A 184 9.38 -3.04 8.91
C ASP A 184 8.62 -3.17 7.59
N LYS A 185 9.11 -2.46 6.56
CA LYS A 185 8.54 -2.50 5.23
C LYS A 185 9.04 -3.72 4.47
N ALA A 186 8.13 -4.52 3.92
CA ALA A 186 8.42 -5.50 2.89
C ALA A 186 7.82 -5.08 1.55
N SER A 187 8.52 -5.33 0.46
CA SER A 187 8.06 -4.97 -0.88
C SER A 187 8.32 -6.09 -1.87
N ALA A 188 7.42 -6.24 -2.83
CA ALA A 188 7.61 -7.12 -3.98
C ALA A 188 7.01 -6.48 -5.24
N THR A 189 7.50 -6.92 -6.39
CA THR A 189 6.93 -6.57 -7.69
C THR A 189 6.28 -7.83 -8.26
N THR A 190 5.02 -7.74 -8.71
CA THR A 190 4.34 -8.84 -9.40
C THR A 190 5.12 -9.26 -10.64
N ASP A 191 4.99 -10.53 -10.99
CA ASP A 191 5.67 -11.10 -12.17
C ASP A 191 5.16 -10.43 -13.45
N LYS A 192 5.87 -10.64 -14.55
CA LYS A 192 5.40 -10.29 -15.89
C LYS A 192 4.17 -11.11 -16.24
N SER A 193 3.24 -10.53 -17.00
CA SER A 193 2.12 -11.28 -17.52
C SER A 193 2.59 -12.23 -18.63
N GLN A 194 2.51 -13.51 -18.37
CA GLN A 194 2.85 -14.52 -19.38
C GLN A 194 1.98 -14.39 -20.63
N GLY A 195 0.70 -14.06 -20.46
CA GLY A 195 -0.19 -13.81 -21.57
C GLY A 195 0.22 -12.60 -22.41
N VAL A 196 0.65 -11.51 -21.77
CA VAL A 196 1.14 -10.32 -22.47
C VAL A 196 2.46 -10.61 -23.20
N GLU A 197 3.39 -11.33 -22.59
CA GLU A 197 4.65 -11.74 -23.22
C GLU A 197 4.36 -12.58 -24.48
N ALA A 198 3.52 -13.63 -24.37
CA ALA A 198 3.14 -14.46 -25.50
C ALA A 198 2.42 -13.68 -26.61
N LEU A 199 1.62 -12.64 -26.26
CA LEU A 199 1.01 -11.75 -27.22
C LEU A 199 2.06 -10.95 -27.99
N LEU A 200 3.01 -10.34 -27.27
CA LEU A 200 4.05 -9.52 -27.89
C LEU A 200 5.02 -10.36 -28.71
N ASP A 201 5.42 -11.53 -28.24
CA ASP A 201 6.23 -12.49 -29.03
C ASP A 201 5.55 -12.85 -30.34
N LYS A 202 4.22 -13.09 -30.31
CA LYS A 202 3.44 -13.34 -31.52
C LYS A 202 3.41 -12.14 -32.44
N ALA A 203 3.26 -10.93 -31.90
CA ALA A 203 3.30 -9.69 -32.66
C ALA A 203 4.69 -9.47 -33.30
N GLU A 204 5.76 -9.64 -32.50
CA GLU A 204 7.15 -9.50 -32.95
C GLU A 204 7.54 -10.48 -34.03
N SER A 205 6.98 -11.71 -34.01
CA SER A 205 7.21 -12.71 -35.08
C SER A 205 6.76 -12.25 -36.46
N LYS A 206 6.06 -11.11 -36.54
CA LYS A 206 5.56 -10.50 -37.80
C LYS A 206 6.24 -9.18 -38.14
N LEU A 207 7.28 -8.79 -37.43
CA LEU A 207 8.08 -7.61 -37.78
C LEU A 207 8.61 -7.73 -39.20
N GLY A 208 8.49 -6.66 -39.97
CA GLY A 208 8.92 -6.61 -41.36
C GLY A 208 7.91 -7.16 -42.39
N CYS A 209 6.84 -7.88 -41.98
CA CYS A 209 5.79 -8.30 -42.89
C CYS A 209 5.16 -7.10 -43.59
N ALA A 210 4.89 -7.22 -44.89
CA ALA A 210 4.39 -6.13 -45.73
C ALA A 210 3.02 -5.62 -45.26
N TYR A 211 2.83 -4.31 -45.33
CA TYR A 211 1.50 -3.71 -45.24
C TYR A 211 0.75 -3.87 -46.56
N VAL A 212 -0.41 -4.49 -46.51
CA VAL A 212 -1.33 -4.62 -47.66
C VAL A 212 -2.74 -4.32 -47.15
N SER A 213 -3.42 -3.36 -47.79
CA SER A 213 -4.79 -2.99 -47.40
C SER A 213 -5.72 -4.21 -47.50
N GLY A 214 -6.51 -4.46 -46.45
CA GLY A 214 -7.43 -5.60 -46.34
C GLY A 214 -6.77 -6.92 -45.95
N ALA A 215 -5.45 -7.02 -45.91
CA ALA A 215 -4.75 -8.24 -45.52
C ALA A 215 -4.83 -8.54 -44.03
N ALA A 216 -4.95 -9.84 -43.71
CA ALA A 216 -5.10 -10.32 -42.32
C ALA A 216 -4.12 -11.45 -41.95
N GLY A 217 -2.97 -11.50 -42.62
CA GLY A 217 -1.90 -12.45 -42.36
C GLY A 217 -2.02 -13.76 -43.17
N PRO A 218 -1.04 -14.66 -43.03
CA PRO A 218 0.09 -14.58 -42.06
C PRO A 218 1.32 -13.80 -42.56
N ASN A 219 1.37 -13.42 -43.85
CA ASN A 219 2.58 -12.85 -44.48
C ASN A 219 2.47 -11.35 -44.81
N SER A 220 1.25 -10.80 -44.76
CA SER A 220 0.98 -9.38 -44.95
C SER A 220 -0.24 -8.97 -44.15
N PHE A 221 -0.33 -7.68 -43.79
CA PHE A 221 -1.34 -7.18 -42.87
C PHE A 221 -1.75 -5.73 -43.19
N ASP A 222 -3.02 -5.41 -42.96
CA ASP A 222 -3.39 -4.06 -42.61
C ASP A 222 -3.38 -3.88 -41.08
N CYS A 223 -3.65 -2.68 -40.58
CA CYS A 223 -3.56 -2.38 -39.13
C CYS A 223 -4.52 -3.27 -38.30
N SER A 224 -5.76 -3.39 -38.73
CA SER A 224 -6.79 -4.16 -38.02
C SER A 224 -6.61 -5.68 -38.24
N GLY A 225 -6.13 -6.08 -39.40
CA GLY A 225 -5.77 -7.47 -39.68
C GLY A 225 -4.63 -7.96 -38.81
N PHE A 226 -3.63 -7.12 -38.60
CA PHE A 226 -2.51 -7.42 -37.69
C PHE A 226 -2.99 -7.63 -36.24
N VAL A 227 -3.73 -6.69 -35.69
CA VAL A 227 -4.25 -6.81 -34.33
C VAL A 227 -5.13 -8.06 -34.17
N HIS A 228 -6.07 -8.29 -35.09
CA HIS A 228 -6.90 -9.49 -35.08
C HIS A 228 -6.06 -10.77 -35.15
N TRP A 229 -5.10 -10.84 -36.06
CA TRP A 229 -4.26 -12.03 -36.25
C TRP A 229 -3.43 -12.35 -35.04
N VAL A 230 -2.83 -11.33 -34.39
CA VAL A 230 -2.00 -11.50 -33.20
C VAL A 230 -2.84 -12.06 -32.06
N PHE A 231 -3.98 -11.46 -31.74
CA PHE A 231 -4.85 -11.93 -30.64
C PHE A 231 -5.41 -13.33 -30.91
N LYS A 232 -5.82 -13.61 -32.16
CA LYS A 232 -6.32 -14.93 -32.55
C LYS A 232 -5.25 -16.02 -32.40
N ASN A 233 -4.01 -15.74 -32.78
CA ASN A 233 -2.95 -16.76 -32.88
C ASN A 233 -2.05 -16.83 -31.63
N SER A 234 -2.12 -15.85 -30.74
CA SER A 234 -1.46 -15.93 -29.41
C SER A 234 -2.26 -16.80 -28.44
N GLY A 235 -3.58 -16.86 -28.58
CA GLY A 235 -4.45 -17.63 -27.68
C GLY A 235 -4.55 -17.12 -26.25
N VAL A 236 -4.00 -15.93 -25.95
CA VAL A 236 -3.82 -15.40 -24.60
C VAL A 236 -5.08 -14.77 -23.99
N SER A 237 -6.04 -14.37 -24.81
CA SER A 237 -7.29 -13.79 -24.33
C SER A 237 -8.48 -14.73 -24.52
N SER A 238 -9.35 -14.78 -23.51
CA SER A 238 -10.65 -15.46 -23.64
C SER A 238 -11.65 -14.67 -24.49
N VAL A 239 -11.41 -13.36 -24.67
CA VAL A 239 -12.24 -12.50 -25.51
C VAL A 239 -11.83 -12.66 -26.96
N LYS A 240 -12.79 -13.13 -27.75
CA LYS A 240 -12.62 -13.28 -29.21
C LYS A 240 -13.38 -12.16 -29.92
N PHE A 241 -12.81 -11.68 -31.02
CA PHE A 241 -13.45 -10.73 -31.91
C PHE A 241 -13.16 -11.08 -33.36
N SER A 242 -14.07 -10.73 -34.24
CA SER A 242 -13.96 -11.05 -35.66
C SER A 242 -13.03 -10.07 -36.38
N ARG A 243 -12.47 -10.53 -37.50
CA ARG A 243 -11.79 -9.65 -38.46
C ARG A 243 -12.75 -8.57 -38.95
N SER A 244 -12.37 -7.33 -38.78
CA SER A 244 -13.14 -6.14 -39.16
C SER A 244 -12.19 -4.95 -39.36
N SER A 245 -12.75 -3.79 -39.77
CA SER A 245 -12.00 -2.53 -39.73
C SER A 245 -11.60 -2.15 -38.28
N ALA A 246 -10.70 -1.19 -38.13
CA ALA A 246 -10.34 -0.68 -36.81
C ALA A 246 -11.58 -0.19 -36.04
N GLN A 247 -12.52 0.51 -36.71
CA GLN A 247 -13.79 0.93 -36.11
C GLN A 247 -14.65 -0.28 -35.70
N GLY A 248 -14.72 -1.31 -36.51
CA GLY A 248 -15.51 -2.52 -36.22
C GLY A 248 -14.93 -3.31 -35.04
N ILE A 249 -13.61 -3.42 -34.93
CA ILE A 249 -12.94 -4.03 -33.76
C ILE A 249 -13.28 -3.25 -32.53
N TYR A 250 -13.12 -1.91 -32.54
CA TYR A 250 -13.47 -1.07 -31.38
C TYR A 250 -14.94 -1.25 -30.97
N SER A 251 -15.86 -1.23 -31.93
CA SER A 251 -17.30 -1.38 -31.66
C SER A 251 -17.62 -2.71 -30.97
N SER A 252 -16.91 -3.79 -31.30
CA SER A 252 -17.07 -5.10 -30.66
C SER A 252 -16.45 -5.18 -29.27
N LEU A 253 -15.43 -4.38 -29.00
CA LEU A 253 -14.62 -4.42 -27.78
C LEU A 253 -14.84 -3.22 -26.84
N LYS A 254 -15.72 -2.26 -27.17
CA LYS A 254 -15.92 -1.01 -26.42
C LYS A 254 -16.20 -1.17 -24.92
N ARG A 255 -16.76 -2.32 -24.51
CA ARG A 255 -16.98 -2.64 -23.08
C ARG A 255 -15.70 -2.80 -22.29
N TYR A 256 -14.57 -3.03 -22.94
CA TYR A 256 -13.23 -3.14 -22.37
C TYR A 256 -12.41 -1.86 -22.51
N ASP A 257 -13.01 -0.77 -22.98
CA ASP A 257 -12.39 0.56 -23.02
C ASP A 257 -12.13 1.03 -21.60
N ILE A 258 -10.88 1.37 -21.29
CA ILE A 258 -10.47 1.80 -19.95
C ILE A 258 -10.90 3.24 -19.61
N GLY A 259 -11.59 3.93 -20.53
CA GLY A 259 -12.08 5.31 -20.34
C GLY A 259 -10.98 6.37 -20.31
N SER A 260 -9.77 6.05 -20.76
CA SER A 260 -8.61 6.97 -20.79
C SER A 260 -7.94 6.94 -22.15
N THR A 261 -7.40 8.09 -22.56
CA THR A 261 -6.52 8.24 -23.73
C THR A 261 -5.09 8.61 -23.34
N SER A 262 -4.77 8.61 -22.05
CA SER A 262 -3.42 8.86 -21.56
C SER A 262 -2.56 7.60 -21.64
N LEU A 263 -1.39 7.70 -22.26
CA LEU A 263 -0.41 6.60 -22.30
C LEU A 263 0.12 6.22 -20.90
N ALA A 264 0.02 7.11 -19.91
CA ALA A 264 0.36 6.79 -18.54
C ALA A 264 -0.55 5.68 -17.94
N ASN A 265 -1.75 5.51 -18.50
CA ASN A 265 -2.70 4.47 -18.11
C ASN A 265 -2.63 3.22 -19.00
N ALA A 266 -1.88 3.29 -20.10
CA ALA A 266 -1.70 2.17 -21.01
C ALA A 266 -0.76 1.11 -20.44
N ARG A 267 -1.04 -0.15 -20.73
CA ARG A 267 -0.24 -1.33 -20.36
C ARG A 267 0.13 -2.13 -21.59
N LYS A 268 1.28 -2.76 -21.57
CA LYS A 268 1.69 -3.69 -22.64
C LYS A 268 0.55 -4.64 -23.00
N GLY A 269 0.29 -4.80 -24.29
CA GLY A 269 -0.79 -5.64 -24.81
C GLY A 269 -2.15 -4.94 -24.93
N ASP A 270 -2.33 -3.71 -24.44
CA ASP A 270 -3.54 -2.93 -24.71
C ASP A 270 -3.67 -2.64 -26.21
N ILE A 271 -4.92 -2.62 -26.69
CA ILE A 271 -5.22 -2.23 -28.07
C ILE A 271 -5.44 -0.71 -28.09
N LEU A 272 -4.67 -0.01 -28.89
CA LEU A 272 -4.80 1.42 -29.10
C LEU A 272 -5.62 1.70 -30.36
N PHE A 273 -6.53 2.69 -30.27
CA PHE A 273 -7.39 3.12 -31.36
C PHE A 273 -7.19 4.60 -31.65
N PHE A 274 -7.01 4.92 -32.93
CA PHE A 274 -6.73 6.27 -33.42
C PHE A 274 -7.78 6.73 -34.41
N GLY A 275 -8.19 7.98 -34.28
CA GLY A 275 -9.23 8.56 -35.13
C GLY A 275 -9.49 10.02 -34.79
N SER A 276 -10.59 10.57 -35.30
CA SER A 276 -11.12 11.88 -34.88
C SER A 276 -12.02 11.78 -33.64
N GLY A 277 -12.49 10.58 -33.32
CA GLY A 277 -13.34 10.25 -32.18
C GLY A 277 -13.68 8.77 -32.17
N LYS A 278 -14.35 8.29 -31.12
CA LYS A 278 -14.72 6.87 -30.94
C LYS A 278 -15.71 6.34 -32.01
N SER A 279 -16.36 7.22 -32.74
CA SER A 279 -17.24 6.88 -33.88
C SER A 279 -16.55 6.96 -35.24
N ASN A 280 -15.30 7.39 -35.29
CA ASN A 280 -14.53 7.53 -36.53
C ASN A 280 -13.08 7.15 -36.31
N ILE A 281 -12.82 5.85 -36.25
CA ILE A 281 -11.53 5.23 -35.99
C ILE A 281 -10.92 4.70 -37.28
N TRP A 282 -9.70 5.09 -37.58
CA TRP A 282 -8.99 4.76 -38.81
C TRP A 282 -7.83 3.82 -38.65
N HIS A 283 -7.27 3.75 -37.42
CA HIS A 283 -6.08 2.94 -37.18
C HIS A 283 -6.16 2.25 -35.82
N THR A 284 -5.49 1.13 -35.69
CA THR A 284 -5.34 0.40 -34.46
C THR A 284 -3.95 -0.23 -34.37
N SER A 285 -3.47 -0.40 -33.15
CA SER A 285 -2.16 -0.98 -32.83
C SER A 285 -2.20 -1.72 -31.51
N ILE A 286 -1.12 -2.40 -31.16
CA ILE A 286 -0.90 -2.98 -29.81
C ILE A 286 0.13 -2.15 -29.09
N TYR A 287 -0.17 -1.73 -27.85
CA TYR A 287 0.76 -0.99 -27.03
C TYR A 287 1.92 -1.88 -26.59
N TYR A 288 3.13 -1.47 -26.95
CA TYR A 288 4.36 -2.23 -26.75
C TYR A 288 5.07 -1.88 -25.43
N GLY A 289 4.65 -0.80 -24.76
CA GLY A 289 5.30 -0.22 -23.58
C GLY A 289 6.22 0.94 -23.94
N ASN A 290 6.64 1.71 -22.95
CA ASN A 290 7.56 2.84 -23.09
C ASN A 290 7.14 3.83 -24.21
N SER A 291 5.85 4.15 -24.26
CA SER A 291 5.24 5.01 -25.29
C SER A 291 5.43 4.51 -26.72
N LYS A 292 5.65 3.21 -26.91
CA LYS A 292 5.76 2.55 -28.22
C LYS A 292 4.54 1.69 -28.53
N GLN A 293 4.32 1.46 -29.80
CA GLN A 293 3.29 0.58 -30.35
C GLN A 293 3.89 -0.37 -31.39
N ILE A 294 3.31 -1.54 -31.54
CA ILE A 294 3.58 -2.45 -32.65
C ILE A 294 2.36 -2.53 -33.56
N HIS A 295 2.53 -2.32 -34.85
CA HIS A 295 1.44 -2.23 -35.81
C HIS A 295 1.89 -2.46 -37.24
N ALA A 296 0.93 -2.86 -38.11
CA ALA A 296 1.09 -2.73 -39.53
C ALA A 296 0.67 -1.33 -39.97
N PHE A 297 1.57 -0.60 -40.64
CA PHE A 297 1.33 0.79 -40.96
C PHE A 297 1.71 1.15 -42.39
N SER A 298 0.79 1.79 -43.11
CA SER A 298 0.92 2.09 -44.51
C SER A 298 2.11 2.98 -44.85
N THR A 299 2.39 3.98 -44.02
CA THR A 299 3.52 4.91 -44.19
C THR A 299 4.88 4.19 -44.16
N TRP A 300 5.00 3.13 -43.35
CA TRP A 300 6.20 2.30 -43.28
C TRP A 300 6.18 1.09 -44.23
N GLY A 301 5.03 0.83 -44.85
CA GLY A 301 4.83 -0.29 -45.74
C GLY A 301 4.95 -1.65 -45.06
N ARG A 302 5.00 -1.72 -43.73
CA ARG A 302 5.30 -2.96 -43.01
C ARG A 302 4.82 -2.93 -41.55
N VAL A 303 4.90 -4.08 -40.91
CA VAL A 303 4.80 -4.22 -39.45
C VAL A 303 6.09 -3.68 -38.81
N ALA A 304 5.95 -2.76 -37.84
CA ALA A 304 7.09 -2.14 -37.15
C ALA A 304 6.71 -1.73 -35.74
N VAL A 305 7.74 -1.50 -34.90
CA VAL A 305 7.61 -0.88 -33.57
C VAL A 305 8.01 0.59 -33.68
N ASN A 306 7.11 1.48 -33.32
CA ASN A 306 7.30 2.94 -33.42
C ASN A 306 6.79 3.65 -32.18
N PRO A 307 7.28 4.86 -31.84
CA PRO A 307 6.64 5.73 -30.84
C PRO A 307 5.17 5.99 -31.19
N VAL A 308 4.29 6.01 -30.20
CA VAL A 308 2.87 6.32 -30.39
C VAL A 308 2.66 7.72 -30.99
N SER A 309 3.50 8.69 -30.66
CA SER A 309 3.47 10.05 -31.19
C SER A 309 3.71 10.16 -32.70
N MET A 310 4.29 9.12 -33.31
CA MET A 310 4.55 9.09 -34.78
C MET A 310 3.38 8.57 -35.60
N SER A 311 2.24 8.26 -35.00
CA SER A 311 1.00 7.95 -35.70
C SER A 311 0.41 9.23 -36.26
N THR A 312 0.91 9.67 -37.40
CA THR A 312 0.48 10.75 -38.30
C THR A 312 -0.29 11.94 -37.72
N SER A 313 0.04 13.12 -38.24
CA SER A 313 -0.33 14.48 -37.81
C SER A 313 -1.80 14.80 -37.51
N ASN A 314 -2.75 13.93 -37.79
CA ASN A 314 -4.18 14.17 -37.52
C ASN A 314 -4.93 13.02 -36.83
N LYS A 315 -4.22 11.96 -36.40
CA LYS A 315 -4.85 10.81 -35.73
C LYS A 315 -4.57 10.86 -34.25
N LYS A 316 -5.58 11.24 -33.49
CA LYS A 316 -5.51 11.26 -32.03
C LYS A 316 -5.74 9.85 -31.48
N LEU A 317 -5.08 9.49 -30.39
CA LEU A 317 -5.46 8.33 -29.59
C LEU A 317 -6.84 8.62 -28.98
N VAL A 318 -7.86 7.84 -29.37
CA VAL A 318 -9.26 8.07 -28.97
C VAL A 318 -9.79 7.02 -27.99
N ALA A 319 -9.16 5.86 -27.95
CA ALA A 319 -9.51 4.80 -26.99
C ALA A 319 -8.33 3.87 -26.72
N ILE A 320 -8.33 3.31 -25.53
CA ILE A 320 -7.44 2.24 -25.09
C ILE A 320 -8.34 1.09 -24.60
N VAL A 321 -8.21 -0.07 -25.23
CA VAL A 321 -8.98 -1.27 -24.87
C VAL A 321 -8.05 -2.27 -24.20
N ARG A 322 -8.43 -2.74 -23.01
CA ARG A 322 -7.69 -3.74 -22.25
C ARG A 322 -8.47 -5.04 -22.16
N LEU A 323 -7.99 -6.07 -22.83
CA LEU A 323 -8.60 -7.39 -22.76
C LEU A 323 -8.03 -8.18 -21.57
N PRO A 324 -8.87 -9.02 -20.91
CA PRO A 324 -8.36 -9.97 -19.92
C PRO A 324 -7.45 -10.98 -20.63
N MET A 325 -6.25 -11.16 -20.11
CA MET A 325 -5.26 -12.12 -20.57
C MET A 325 -5.08 -13.23 -19.54
N LYS A 326 -4.74 -14.42 -20.02
CA LYS A 326 -4.50 -15.61 -19.19
C LYS A 326 -3.06 -15.66 -18.72
#